data_edc55aec8c6e45e172c6642516f75b98
#
_entry.id   edc55aec8c6e45e172c6642516f75b98
#
_cell.length_a   1.000
_cell.length_b   1.000
_cell.length_c   1.000
_cell.angle_alpha   90.00
_cell.angle_beta   90.00
_cell.angle_gamma   90.00
#
_symmetry.space_group_name_H-M   'P 1'
#
loop_
_entity.id
_entity.type
_entity.pdbx_description
1 polymer ?
#
loop_
_entity_poly.entity_id
_entity_poly.type
_entity_poly.pdbx_seq_one_letter_code
_entity_poly.pdbx_strand_id
1 'polypeptide(L)' 'MKVFRVTGEINKPNLKTAFAKEMLVDKPEHAIEKVYAEIGSKHRVKRFHIKISNVEEVPAEEIENPILKKIVTGE' A
#
# COMPACT_ATOMS: atom_id res chain seq x y z
N MET A 1 -7.02 2.75 -14.60
CA MET A 1 -6.34 2.36 -13.37
C MET A 1 -5.75 3.56 -12.66
N LYS A 2 -5.77 3.55 -11.36
CA LYS A 2 -5.28 4.65 -10.54
C LYS A 2 -4.24 4.15 -9.55
N VAL A 3 -3.37 5.04 -9.10
CA VAL A 3 -2.39 4.70 -8.07
C VAL A 3 -2.90 5.20 -6.73
N PHE A 4 -2.97 4.30 -5.77
CA PHE A 4 -3.35 4.64 -4.40
C PHE A 4 -2.17 4.38 -3.48
N ARG A 5 -1.96 5.30 -2.55
CA ARG A 5 -0.96 5.16 -1.50
C ARG A 5 -1.68 4.76 -0.22
N VAL A 6 -1.31 3.61 0.31
CA VAL A 6 -1.86 3.11 1.57
C VAL A 6 -0.81 3.27 2.66
N THR A 7 -1.15 4.01 3.68
CA THR A 7 -0.26 4.25 4.82
C THR A 7 -0.86 3.57 6.04
N GLY A 8 -0.03 2.92 6.81
CA GLY A 8 -0.49 2.24 8.01
C GLY A 8 0.67 1.75 8.86
N GLU A 9 0.36 0.87 9.79
CA GLU A 9 1.38 0.30 10.65
C GLU A 9 1.10 -1.16 10.97
N ILE A 10 2.15 -1.90 11.23
CA ILE A 10 2.09 -3.26 11.71
C ILE A 10 2.30 -3.19 13.22
N ASN A 11 1.31 -3.67 13.97
CA ASN A 11 1.30 -3.58 15.42
C ASN A 11 1.31 -4.96 16.05
N LYS A 12 2.49 -5.56 16.15
CA LYS A 12 2.71 -6.81 16.82
C LYS A 12 3.20 -6.57 18.25
N PRO A 13 3.05 -7.53 19.17
CA PRO A 13 3.54 -7.36 20.52
C PRO A 13 5.01 -6.97 20.64
N ASN A 14 5.87 -7.50 19.75
CA ASN A 14 7.29 -7.24 19.78
C ASN A 14 7.78 -6.41 18.60
N LEU A 15 6.86 -5.92 17.76
CA LEU A 15 7.24 -5.18 16.57
C LEU A 15 6.18 -4.14 16.22
N LYS A 16 6.63 -2.91 16.07
CA LYS A 16 5.76 -1.82 15.64
C LYS A 16 6.46 -1.10 14.50
N THR A 17 5.93 -1.25 13.30
CA THR A 17 6.55 -0.72 12.09
C THR A 17 5.54 0.02 11.24
N ALA A 18 5.87 1.26 10.85
CA ALA A 18 5.05 2.01 9.91
C ALA A 18 5.40 1.59 8.48
N PHE A 19 4.42 1.66 7.60
CA PHE A 19 4.63 1.35 6.20
C PHE A 19 3.83 2.28 5.31
N ALA A 20 4.29 2.43 4.07
CA ALA A 20 3.56 3.13 3.03
C ALA A 20 3.75 2.34 1.73
N LYS A 21 2.65 2.04 1.05
CA LYS A 21 2.67 1.28 -0.19
C LYS A 21 1.87 2.01 -1.27
N GLU A 22 2.43 2.04 -2.46
CA GLU A 22 1.74 2.56 -3.64
C GLU A 22 1.32 1.39 -4.51
N MET A 23 0.08 1.42 -4.98
CA MET A 23 -0.48 0.32 -5.76
C MET A 23 -1.30 0.82 -6.92
N LEU A 24 -1.22 0.09 -8.02
CA LEU A 24 -2.02 0.37 -9.21
C LEU A 24 -3.29 -0.46 -9.15
N VAL A 25 -4.39 0.18 -8.78
CA VAL A 25 -5.69 -0.47 -8.63
C VAL A 25 -6.80 0.49 -9.07
N ASP A 26 -8.01 -0.04 -9.23
CA ASP A 26 -9.15 0.77 -9.65
C ASP A 26 -9.88 1.44 -8.50
N LYS A 27 -9.84 0.84 -7.33
CA LYS A 27 -10.59 1.30 -6.15
C LYS A 27 -9.72 1.25 -4.90
N PRO A 28 -9.97 2.17 -3.94
CA PRO A 28 -9.21 2.15 -2.69
C PRO A 28 -9.39 0.85 -1.90
N GLU A 29 -10.55 0.22 -1.98
CA GLU A 29 -10.81 -1.05 -1.31
C GLU A 29 -9.86 -2.14 -1.81
N HIS A 30 -9.58 -2.16 -3.10
CA HIS A 30 -8.64 -3.12 -3.69
C HIS A 30 -7.21 -2.88 -3.19
N ALA A 31 -6.84 -1.61 -2.98
CA ALA A 31 -5.53 -1.28 -2.44
C ALA A 31 -5.39 -1.82 -1.03
N ILE A 32 -6.42 -1.66 -0.20
CA ILE A 32 -6.41 -2.16 1.17
C ILE A 32 -6.26 -3.68 1.20
N GLU A 33 -7.01 -4.39 0.37
CA GLU A 33 -6.93 -5.85 0.30
C GLU A 33 -5.55 -6.33 -0.16
N LYS A 34 -4.96 -5.66 -1.13
CA LYS A 34 -3.62 -5.99 -1.60
C LYS A 34 -2.57 -5.77 -0.51
N VAL A 35 -2.73 -4.72 0.28
CA VAL A 35 -1.83 -4.46 1.40
C VAL A 35 -1.91 -5.60 2.42
N TYR A 36 -3.10 -6.01 2.79
CA TYR A 36 -3.25 -7.13 3.72
C TYR A 36 -2.60 -8.41 3.19
N ALA A 37 -2.82 -8.71 1.92
CA ALA A 37 -2.25 -9.91 1.32
C ALA A 37 -0.72 -9.83 1.25
N GLU A 38 -0.19 -8.71 0.78
CA GLU A 38 1.25 -8.56 0.61
C GLU A 38 1.99 -8.50 1.94
N ILE A 39 1.53 -7.68 2.86
CA ILE A 39 2.21 -7.53 4.14
C ILE A 39 2.01 -8.77 5.01
N GLY A 40 0.83 -9.36 4.98
CA GLY A 40 0.57 -10.60 5.69
C GLY A 40 1.52 -11.72 5.26
N SER A 41 1.76 -11.81 3.95
CA SER A 41 2.66 -12.82 3.39
C SER A 41 4.13 -12.53 3.69
N LYS A 42 4.58 -11.30 3.45
CA LYS A 42 5.99 -10.93 3.63
C LYS A 42 6.43 -10.89 5.09
N HIS A 43 5.60 -10.37 5.96
CA HIS A 43 5.96 -10.18 7.36
C HIS A 43 5.37 -11.23 8.29
N ARG A 44 4.63 -12.18 7.75
CA ARG A 44 3.97 -13.23 8.51
C ARG A 44 3.13 -12.66 9.65
N VAL A 45 2.40 -11.60 9.35
CA VAL A 45 1.51 -10.95 10.30
C VAL A 45 0.07 -11.29 9.96
N LYS A 46 -0.78 -11.32 10.98
CA LYS A 46 -2.19 -11.53 10.78
C LYS A 46 -2.87 -10.21 10.46
N ARG A 47 -4.04 -10.30 9.82
CA ARG A 47 -4.78 -9.11 9.41
C ARG A 47 -5.02 -8.12 10.53
N PHE A 48 -5.35 -8.61 11.72
CA PHE A 48 -5.63 -7.74 12.86
C PHE A 48 -4.39 -7.01 13.42
N HIS A 49 -3.19 -7.43 12.99
CA HIS A 49 -1.96 -6.73 13.35
C HIS A 49 -1.68 -5.53 12.42
N ILE A 50 -2.41 -5.44 11.32
CA ILE A 50 -2.21 -4.38 10.33
C ILE A 50 -3.27 -3.32 10.53
N LYS A 51 -2.84 -2.10 10.78
CA LYS A 51 -3.74 -0.96 10.95
C LYS A 51 -3.54 0.02 9.81
N ILE A 52 -4.57 0.22 9.01
CA ILE A 52 -4.54 1.19 7.92
C ILE A 52 -4.86 2.57 8.48
N SER A 53 -3.96 3.51 8.29
CA SER A 53 -4.14 4.89 8.76
C SER A 53 -4.75 5.78 7.70
N ASN A 54 -4.33 5.62 6.44
CA ASN A 54 -4.79 6.46 5.36
C ASN A 54 -4.69 5.76 4.02
N VAL A 55 -5.63 6.06 3.13
CA VAL A 55 -5.60 5.62 1.73
C VAL A 55 -5.91 6.83 0.88
N GLU A 56 -5.00 7.18 -0.03
CA GLU A 56 -5.20 8.35 -0.88
C GLU A 56 -4.81 8.06 -2.33
N GLU A 57 -5.45 8.75 -3.25
CA GLU A 57 -5.10 8.68 -4.65
C GLU A 57 -3.87 9.55 -4.90
N VAL A 58 -2.88 8.99 -5.60
CA VAL A 58 -1.62 9.67 -5.88
C VAL A 58 -1.59 10.03 -7.36
N PRO A 59 -1.45 11.32 -7.71
CA PRO A 59 -1.29 11.71 -9.09
C PRO A 59 0.05 11.21 -9.65
N ALA A 60 0.11 11.02 -10.97
CA ALA A 60 1.30 10.47 -11.63
C ALA A 60 2.58 11.22 -11.28
N GLU A 61 2.48 12.53 -11.11
CA GLU A 61 3.63 13.39 -10.79
C GLU A 61 4.22 13.14 -9.41
N GLU A 62 3.42 12.61 -8.48
CA GLU A 62 3.83 12.38 -7.10
C GLU A 62 4.16 10.92 -6.79
N ILE A 63 4.09 10.05 -7.80
CA ILE A 63 4.41 8.63 -7.61
C ILE A 63 5.90 8.49 -7.36
N GLU A 64 6.25 7.92 -6.22
CA GLU A 64 7.64 7.69 -5.84
C GLU A 64 8.20 6.39 -6.41
N ASN A 65 7.34 5.40 -6.62
CA ASN A 65 7.77 4.12 -7.16
C ASN A 65 8.05 4.24 -8.67
N PRO A 66 9.31 4.08 -9.11
CA PRO A 66 9.64 4.26 -10.53
C PRO A 66 8.97 3.27 -11.47
N ILE A 67 8.67 2.07 -10.98
CA ILE A 67 7.99 1.06 -11.79
C ILE A 67 6.55 1.48 -12.04
N LEU A 68 5.83 1.89 -11.02
CA LEU A 68 4.45 2.35 -11.14
C LEU A 68 4.37 3.63 -11.97
N LYS A 69 5.31 4.55 -11.75
CA LYS A 69 5.36 5.78 -12.52
C LYS A 69 5.50 5.51 -14.01
N LYS A 70 6.35 4.56 -14.37
CA LYS A 70 6.57 4.17 -15.75
C LYS A 70 5.31 3.59 -16.38
N ILE A 71 4.59 2.75 -15.66
CA ILE A 71 3.35 2.14 -16.13
C ILE A 71 2.28 3.21 -16.36
N VAL A 72 2.11 4.12 -15.41
CA VAL A 72 1.07 5.15 -15.46
C VAL A 72 1.35 6.18 -16.55
N THR A 73 2.60 6.57 -16.74
CA THR A 73 2.97 7.55 -17.76
C THR A 73 3.14 6.95 -19.15
N GLY A 74 3.19 5.63 -19.26
CA GLY A 74 3.36 4.94 -20.53
C GLY A 74 4.76 4.99 -21.10
N GLU A 75 5.72 5.30 -20.28
CA GLU A 75 7.14 5.34 -20.68
C GLU A 75 7.89 4.06 -20.39
#